data_e53dbcc3325618c43b6f8a3993df2bf1
#
_entry.id   e53dbcc3325618c43b6f8a3993df2bf1
#
_cell.length_a   1.000
_cell.length_b   1.000
_cell.length_c   1.000
_cell.angle_alpha   90.00
_cell.angle_beta   90.00
_cell.angle_gamma   90.00
#
_symmetry.space_group_name_H-M   'P 1'
#
loop_
_entity.id
_entity.type
_entity.pdbx_description
1 polymer ?
#
loop_
_entity_poly.entity_id
_entity_poly.type
_entity_poly.pdbx_seq_one_letter_code
_entity_poly.pdbx_strand_id
1 'polypeptide(L)'
;MEPRTRILLLLGLGWYSAQASLLEVLRTELERNAAVLKTQPQPAYFLAYQVTDLQNTVLEAQAGKLRSVSQQRTRWLDVDVRVGSYELDNTHPLQEASDWGFRSYPVRLPLRDDERALRQLLWQATMSAYDEAAESYAKVLAGRSVRVQETEGVPDFSRETARRDIQLKAHLQLDTALWAQRLRMLSALFAPHPWIYSHRVRLQVSSTQKFLVNTEGTELAWSEQFVFLSISAQTRADDGMELPLYRTYFAFRAEELPPMEQVRTDILQLIELLRQLRQAPVLETYAGPAILSGEAAGVFFHEILGHRLEGHRQKDPNSAQMLRDLLGKPILPPFLDVVFDPTQRFRDGVPLAGSYLYDDEGVPGQRVVAVEAGVLRNFLLNRTPIPGFAHSNGHGRRQPGLKPVARQSNLLVFARERVSPEELRERLRQECRRQGKEFGLLFASVEGGFTFTARTVPNAFNVMPLVVYKIYVDGRPDELVRGVDFIGTPLTAFANIVAAGSDVGVFNGLCGAESGNIPVSASSPSLLVSRIEVQKKAKSDERPPILPAPLVEPFR
;
A
#
# COMPACT_ATOMS: atom_id res chain seq x y z
N MET A 1 32.95 -33.00 -16.93
CA MET A 1 32.29 -31.67 -16.84
C MET A 1 31.31 -31.60 -18.00
N GLU A 2 30.04 -31.74 -17.66
CA GLU A 2 28.96 -31.83 -18.66
C GLU A 2 28.69 -30.50 -19.37
N PRO A 3 28.29 -30.53 -20.66
CA PRO A 3 28.08 -29.30 -21.45
C PRO A 3 26.97 -28.36 -20.91
N ARG A 4 26.14 -28.82 -20.00
CA ARG A 4 25.06 -28.03 -19.39
C ARG A 4 25.53 -26.87 -18.47
N THR A 5 26.69 -27.01 -17.83
CA THR A 5 27.24 -26.01 -16.91
C THR A 5 27.84 -24.79 -17.63
N ARG A 6 28.31 -24.95 -18.87
CA ARG A 6 28.87 -23.86 -19.68
C ARG A 6 27.80 -22.93 -20.26
N ILE A 7 26.60 -23.43 -20.55
CA ILE A 7 25.50 -22.63 -21.10
C ILE A 7 24.90 -21.72 -20.02
N LEU A 8 24.80 -22.17 -18.77
CA LEU A 8 24.31 -21.36 -17.65
C LEU A 8 25.28 -20.22 -17.27
N LEU A 9 26.58 -20.43 -17.36
CA LEU A 9 27.60 -19.40 -17.13
C LEU A 9 27.62 -18.34 -18.23
N LEU A 10 27.41 -18.71 -19.49
CA LEU A 10 27.32 -17.76 -20.61
C LEU A 10 26.04 -16.93 -20.59
N LEU A 11 24.92 -17.50 -20.17
CA LEU A 11 23.69 -16.76 -19.98
C LEU A 11 23.77 -15.75 -18.79
N GLY A 12 24.46 -16.12 -17.73
CA GLY A 12 24.69 -15.24 -16.58
C GLY A 12 25.62 -14.06 -16.91
N LEU A 13 26.69 -14.29 -17.67
CA LEU A 13 27.61 -13.22 -18.07
C LEU A 13 26.98 -12.27 -19.10
N GLY A 14 26.17 -12.78 -20.03
CA GLY A 14 25.45 -11.94 -20.99
C GLY A 14 24.39 -11.04 -20.35
N TRP A 15 23.79 -11.50 -19.27
CA TRP A 15 22.79 -10.73 -18.51
C TRP A 15 23.42 -9.59 -17.71
N TYR A 16 24.55 -9.83 -17.06
CA TYR A 16 25.32 -8.81 -16.34
C TYR A 16 25.86 -7.70 -17.27
N SER A 17 26.29 -8.07 -18.49
CA SER A 17 26.81 -7.08 -19.45
C SER A 17 25.72 -6.18 -20.03
N ALA A 18 24.51 -6.69 -20.27
CA ALA A 18 23.41 -5.89 -20.79
C ALA A 18 22.86 -4.88 -19.75
N GLN A 19 22.84 -5.26 -18.48
CA GLN A 19 22.36 -4.37 -17.40
C GLN A 19 23.37 -3.29 -17.03
N ALA A 20 24.65 -3.57 -17.06
CA ALA A 20 25.70 -2.58 -16.95
C ALA A 20 25.63 -1.55 -18.10
N SER A 21 25.22 -1.99 -19.29
CA SER A 21 24.99 -1.13 -20.45
C SER A 21 23.86 -0.12 -20.22
N LEU A 22 22.73 -0.52 -19.62
CA LEU A 22 21.60 0.42 -19.37
C LEU A 22 22.00 1.55 -18.41
N LEU A 23 22.61 1.23 -17.25
CA LEU A 23 23.09 2.24 -16.30
C LEU A 23 24.11 3.18 -16.92
N GLU A 24 25.00 2.67 -17.75
CA GLU A 24 26.00 3.48 -18.44
C GLU A 24 25.34 4.47 -19.43
N VAL A 25 24.36 4.01 -20.20
CA VAL A 25 23.57 4.89 -21.09
C VAL A 25 22.85 5.95 -20.30
N LEU A 26 22.19 5.58 -19.20
CA LEU A 26 21.49 6.54 -18.34
C LEU A 26 22.44 7.61 -17.79
N ARG A 27 23.59 7.20 -17.27
CA ARG A 27 24.61 8.11 -16.73
C ARG A 27 25.17 9.05 -17.81
N THR A 28 25.54 8.50 -18.97
CA THR A 28 26.08 9.31 -20.08
C THR A 28 25.10 10.38 -20.56
N GLU A 29 23.81 10.01 -20.71
CA GLU A 29 22.79 10.99 -21.11
C GLU A 29 22.41 11.95 -19.98
N LEU A 30 22.46 11.52 -18.71
CA LEU A 30 22.28 12.40 -17.57
C LEU A 30 23.34 13.52 -17.57
N GLU A 31 24.62 13.15 -17.68
CA GLU A 31 25.74 14.10 -17.70
C GLU A 31 25.63 15.08 -18.88
N ARG A 32 25.35 14.55 -20.09
CA ARG A 32 25.16 15.35 -21.29
C ARG A 32 24.01 16.34 -21.19
N ASN A 33 22.83 15.87 -20.78
CA ASN A 33 21.63 16.71 -20.70
C ASN A 33 21.73 17.72 -19.55
N ALA A 34 22.25 17.32 -18.40
CA ALA A 34 22.44 18.22 -17.26
C ALA A 34 23.41 19.38 -17.60
N ALA A 35 24.48 19.10 -18.36
CA ALA A 35 25.41 20.16 -18.83
C ALA A 35 24.70 21.23 -19.68
N VAL A 36 23.77 20.81 -20.54
CA VAL A 36 22.99 21.74 -21.39
C VAL A 36 21.95 22.48 -20.55
N LEU A 37 21.22 21.78 -19.66
CA LEU A 37 20.14 22.40 -18.88
C LEU A 37 20.64 23.42 -17.84
N LYS A 38 21.87 23.29 -17.37
CA LYS A 38 22.53 24.29 -16.50
C LYS A 38 22.77 25.63 -17.16
N THR A 39 22.85 25.70 -18.51
CA THR A 39 23.11 26.92 -19.28
C THR A 39 21.85 27.59 -19.81
N GLN A 40 20.68 27.03 -19.54
CA GLN A 40 19.41 27.60 -19.99
C GLN A 40 19.03 28.86 -19.19
N PRO A 41 18.17 29.76 -19.72
CA PRO A 41 17.72 30.97 -19.02
C PRO A 41 17.09 30.69 -17.64
N GLN A 42 16.44 29.55 -17.49
CA GLN A 42 15.98 29.00 -16.21
C GLN A 42 16.74 27.71 -15.92
N PRO A 43 17.92 27.79 -15.25
CA PRO A 43 18.78 26.63 -15.10
C PRO A 43 18.14 25.52 -14.31
N ALA A 44 18.23 24.27 -14.77
CA ALA A 44 17.92 23.11 -13.95
C ALA A 44 19.10 22.83 -13.00
N TYR A 45 18.79 22.72 -11.72
CA TYR A 45 19.78 22.39 -10.69
C TYR A 45 19.84 20.89 -10.38
N PHE A 46 18.77 20.16 -10.71
CA PHE A 46 18.65 18.72 -10.49
C PHE A 46 18.02 18.03 -11.70
N LEU A 47 18.55 16.86 -12.03
CA LEU A 47 18.02 15.94 -13.04
C LEU A 47 18.17 14.52 -12.52
N ALA A 48 17.13 13.72 -12.64
CA ALA A 48 17.16 12.29 -12.36
C ALA A 48 16.44 11.48 -13.43
N TYR A 49 16.99 10.31 -13.73
CA TYR A 49 16.35 9.27 -14.53
C TYR A 49 16.05 8.05 -13.67
N GLN A 50 14.83 7.60 -13.70
CA GLN A 50 14.46 6.30 -13.15
C GLN A 50 13.85 5.41 -14.23
N VAL A 51 14.43 4.22 -14.41
CA VAL A 51 13.88 3.20 -15.30
C VAL A 51 13.29 2.08 -14.45
N THR A 52 12.05 1.73 -14.73
CA THR A 52 11.35 0.60 -14.10
C THR A 52 11.06 -0.46 -15.15
N ASP A 53 11.74 -1.60 -15.05
CA ASP A 53 11.51 -2.79 -15.90
C ASP A 53 10.66 -3.78 -15.10
N LEU A 54 9.38 -3.86 -15.43
CA LEU A 54 8.37 -4.64 -14.73
C LEU A 54 7.97 -5.86 -15.56
N GLN A 55 8.15 -7.05 -15.01
CA GLN A 55 7.53 -8.28 -15.50
C GLN A 55 6.41 -8.69 -14.55
N ASN A 56 5.21 -8.85 -15.09
CA ASN A 56 4.02 -9.25 -14.34
C ASN A 56 3.37 -10.47 -14.99
N THR A 57 3.13 -11.51 -14.21
CA THR A 57 2.43 -12.73 -14.63
C THR A 57 1.19 -12.88 -13.77
N VAL A 58 0.03 -12.97 -14.40
CA VAL A 58 -1.25 -13.13 -13.73
C VAL A 58 -1.97 -14.35 -14.28
N LEU A 59 -2.36 -15.25 -13.38
CA LEU A 59 -3.23 -16.38 -13.68
C LEU A 59 -4.53 -16.23 -12.90
N GLU A 60 -5.64 -16.53 -13.54
CA GLU A 60 -6.96 -16.43 -12.92
C GLU A 60 -7.81 -17.66 -13.28
N ALA A 61 -8.43 -18.26 -12.25
CA ALA A 61 -9.33 -19.40 -12.40
C ALA A 61 -10.67 -19.16 -11.69
N GLN A 62 -11.73 -19.75 -12.25
CA GLN A 62 -13.09 -19.73 -11.72
C GLN A 62 -13.78 -21.05 -12.04
N ALA A 63 -14.53 -21.61 -11.08
CA ALA A 63 -15.33 -22.83 -11.25
C ALA A 63 -14.55 -24.01 -11.89
N GLY A 64 -13.30 -24.21 -11.46
CA GLY A 64 -12.44 -25.28 -11.97
C GLY A 64 -11.82 -25.01 -13.35
N LYS A 65 -12.08 -23.86 -13.96
CA LYS A 65 -11.55 -23.49 -15.29
C LYS A 65 -10.61 -22.30 -15.20
N LEU A 66 -9.52 -22.35 -15.97
CA LEU A 66 -8.64 -21.22 -16.15
C LEU A 66 -9.32 -20.17 -17.02
N ARG A 67 -9.46 -18.95 -16.53
CA ARG A 67 -10.07 -17.84 -17.24
C ARG A 67 -9.06 -17.06 -18.07
N SER A 68 -7.90 -16.81 -17.49
CA SER A 68 -6.86 -16.04 -18.17
C SER A 68 -5.47 -16.42 -17.67
N VAL A 69 -4.51 -16.28 -18.57
CA VAL A 69 -3.08 -16.21 -18.29
C VAL A 69 -2.56 -14.99 -19.02
N SER A 70 -1.99 -14.06 -18.28
CA SER A 70 -1.37 -12.86 -18.84
C SER A 70 0.08 -12.79 -18.39
N GLN A 71 0.98 -12.64 -19.35
CA GLN A 71 2.38 -12.36 -19.11
C GLN A 71 2.74 -11.07 -19.83
N GLN A 72 3.18 -10.10 -19.08
CA GLN A 72 3.50 -8.79 -19.62
C GLN A 72 4.84 -8.31 -19.06
N ARG A 73 5.70 -7.79 -19.94
CA ARG A 73 6.89 -7.04 -19.55
C ARG A 73 6.81 -5.64 -20.14
N THR A 74 7.08 -4.66 -19.32
CA THR A 74 7.07 -3.25 -19.70
C THR A 74 8.27 -2.55 -19.08
N ARG A 75 8.83 -1.60 -19.80
CA ARG A 75 9.91 -0.76 -19.30
C ARG A 75 9.48 0.70 -19.42
N TRP A 76 9.54 1.41 -18.29
CA TRP A 76 9.11 2.79 -18.16
C TRP A 76 10.27 3.66 -17.74
N LEU A 77 10.35 4.87 -18.32
CA LEU A 77 11.25 5.94 -17.91
C LEU A 77 10.45 7.04 -17.25
N ASP A 78 10.88 7.44 -16.09
CA ASP A 78 10.47 8.67 -15.41
C ASP A 78 11.66 9.63 -15.37
N VAL A 79 11.39 10.92 -15.64
CA VAL A 79 12.37 11.98 -15.62
C VAL A 79 11.94 13.03 -14.62
N ASP A 80 12.79 13.35 -13.63
CA ASP A 80 12.59 14.46 -12.71
C ASP A 80 13.58 15.59 -13.05
N VAL A 81 13.06 16.72 -13.53
CA VAL A 81 13.80 17.96 -13.77
C VAL A 81 13.36 19.00 -12.77
N ARG A 82 14.33 19.59 -12.07
CA ARG A 82 14.05 20.69 -11.14
C ARG A 82 14.76 21.96 -11.55
N VAL A 83 13.95 23.01 -11.70
CA VAL A 83 14.35 24.37 -12.12
C VAL A 83 14.21 25.30 -10.92
N GLY A 84 15.20 26.18 -10.74
CA GLY A 84 15.29 27.07 -9.59
C GLY A 84 16.41 26.69 -8.64
N SER A 85 16.11 26.44 -7.38
CA SER A 85 17.07 26.00 -6.35
C SER A 85 16.43 24.99 -5.40
N TYR A 86 17.22 24.41 -4.48
CA TYR A 86 16.69 23.53 -3.43
C TYR A 86 15.71 24.24 -2.51
N GLU A 87 15.91 25.55 -2.30
CA GLU A 87 15.08 26.39 -1.44
C GLU A 87 13.75 26.72 -2.09
N LEU A 88 13.77 26.97 -3.42
CA LEU A 88 12.57 27.33 -4.20
C LEU A 88 12.68 26.77 -5.61
N ASP A 89 11.80 25.86 -5.95
CA ASP A 89 11.79 25.24 -7.28
C ASP A 89 10.39 25.19 -7.92
N ASN A 90 10.32 24.56 -9.09
CA ASN A 90 9.11 24.38 -9.88
C ASN A 90 8.05 23.49 -9.21
N THR A 91 8.36 22.85 -8.08
CA THR A 91 7.42 22.00 -7.33
C THR A 91 6.79 22.71 -6.13
N HIS A 92 7.11 24.00 -5.93
CA HIS A 92 6.56 24.81 -4.84
C HIS A 92 5.04 24.82 -4.87
N PRO A 93 4.34 24.51 -3.76
CA PRO A 93 2.88 24.42 -3.73
C PRO A 93 2.20 25.76 -4.04
N LEU A 94 1.28 25.79 -5.00
CA LEU A 94 0.42 26.93 -5.33
C LEU A 94 -0.99 26.67 -4.77
N GLN A 95 -1.62 27.68 -4.12
CA GLN A 95 -2.94 27.52 -3.47
C GLN A 95 -4.10 27.26 -4.45
N GLU A 96 -3.95 27.66 -5.71
CA GLU A 96 -5.02 27.54 -6.72
C GLU A 96 -4.92 26.23 -7.53
N ALA A 97 -3.84 25.49 -7.38
CA ALA A 97 -3.68 24.23 -8.08
C ALA A 97 -4.45 23.13 -7.34
N SER A 98 -5.74 23.00 -7.61
CA SER A 98 -6.54 21.81 -7.28
C SER A 98 -6.15 20.59 -8.15
N ASP A 99 -4.92 20.53 -8.62
CA ASP A 99 -4.45 19.49 -9.51
C ASP A 99 -4.08 18.24 -8.70
N TRP A 100 -5.06 17.37 -8.51
CA TRP A 100 -4.93 15.97 -8.12
C TRP A 100 -4.20 15.13 -9.19
N GLY A 101 -3.29 15.73 -9.92
CA GLY A 101 -2.68 15.04 -11.03
C GLY A 101 -1.39 15.68 -11.53
N PHE A 102 -0.34 15.63 -10.74
CA PHE A 102 0.99 15.68 -11.32
C PHE A 102 1.22 14.42 -12.16
N ARG A 103 0.62 14.36 -13.34
CA ARG A 103 0.85 13.29 -14.30
C ARG A 103 2.14 13.60 -15.03
N SER A 104 3.25 13.04 -14.57
CA SER A 104 4.31 12.71 -15.48
C SER A 104 3.79 11.58 -16.37
N TYR A 105 3.82 11.72 -17.66
CA TYR A 105 3.52 10.61 -18.56
C TYR A 105 4.80 9.78 -18.68
N PRO A 106 4.85 8.55 -18.16
CA PRO A 106 6.05 7.75 -18.25
C PRO A 106 6.29 7.41 -19.71
N VAL A 107 7.53 7.55 -20.13
CA VAL A 107 7.93 7.18 -21.47
C VAL A 107 8.18 5.68 -21.52
N ARG A 108 7.53 5.00 -22.46
CA ARG A 108 7.77 3.57 -22.67
C ARG A 108 9.10 3.37 -23.39
N LEU A 109 10.00 2.63 -22.76
CA LEU A 109 11.29 2.27 -23.34
C LEU A 109 11.25 0.90 -24.04
N PRO A 110 12.13 0.67 -25.04
CA PRO A 110 12.33 -0.64 -25.62
C PRO A 110 12.81 -1.64 -24.58
N LEU A 111 12.38 -2.90 -24.70
CA LEU A 111 12.84 -3.99 -23.84
C LEU A 111 14.25 -4.48 -24.18
N ARG A 112 14.72 -4.20 -25.40
CA ARG A 112 16.11 -4.43 -25.81
C ARG A 112 16.91 -3.16 -25.55
N ASP A 113 18.14 -3.32 -25.10
CA ASP A 113 19.06 -2.23 -24.80
C ASP A 113 19.72 -1.73 -26.11
N ASP A 114 18.90 -1.10 -26.97
CA ASP A 114 19.40 -0.36 -28.14
C ASP A 114 19.82 1.03 -27.67
N GLU A 115 21.11 1.26 -27.63
CA GLU A 115 21.72 2.51 -27.13
C GLU A 115 21.18 3.74 -27.86
N ARG A 116 21.04 3.69 -29.19
CA ARG A 116 20.57 4.85 -29.98
C ARG A 116 19.12 5.17 -29.65
N ALA A 117 18.26 4.15 -29.58
CA ALA A 117 16.86 4.33 -29.26
C ALA A 117 16.69 4.84 -27.81
N LEU A 118 17.44 4.29 -26.85
CA LEU A 118 17.42 4.74 -25.46
C LEU A 118 17.86 6.21 -25.35
N ARG A 119 18.98 6.59 -25.95
CA ARG A 119 19.49 7.96 -25.92
C ARG A 119 18.52 8.96 -26.54
N GLN A 120 17.88 8.61 -27.66
CA GLN A 120 16.87 9.44 -28.30
C GLN A 120 15.67 9.69 -27.40
N LEU A 121 15.15 8.62 -26.74
CA LEU A 121 13.99 8.73 -25.84
C LEU A 121 14.33 9.48 -24.55
N LEU A 122 15.53 9.28 -23.99
CA LEU A 122 16.02 10.04 -22.84
C LEU A 122 16.10 11.54 -23.15
N TRP A 123 16.66 11.88 -24.31
CA TRP A 123 16.73 13.27 -24.75
C TRP A 123 15.34 13.91 -24.90
N GLN A 124 14.41 13.24 -25.61
CA GLN A 124 13.05 13.75 -25.81
C GLN A 124 12.30 13.92 -24.47
N ALA A 125 12.36 12.92 -23.61
CA ALA A 125 11.73 12.96 -22.29
C ALA A 125 12.30 14.06 -21.40
N THR A 126 13.63 14.28 -21.47
CA THR A 126 14.30 15.33 -20.71
C THR A 126 13.86 16.71 -21.18
N MET A 127 13.77 16.94 -22.50
CA MET A 127 13.31 18.23 -23.04
C MET A 127 11.88 18.52 -22.60
N SER A 128 10.95 17.55 -22.74
CA SER A 128 9.57 17.74 -22.31
C SER A 128 9.46 18.01 -20.79
N ALA A 129 10.22 17.28 -19.98
CA ALA A 129 10.23 17.49 -18.53
C ALA A 129 10.82 18.84 -18.13
N TYR A 130 11.84 19.33 -18.87
CA TYR A 130 12.41 20.66 -18.65
C TYR A 130 11.41 21.76 -19.02
N ASP A 131 10.73 21.67 -20.16
CA ASP A 131 9.75 22.65 -20.59
C ASP A 131 8.61 22.80 -19.57
N GLU A 132 8.07 21.66 -19.08
CA GLU A 132 7.09 21.64 -17.99
C GLU A 132 7.63 22.27 -16.69
N ALA A 133 8.86 21.93 -16.30
CA ALA A 133 9.48 22.46 -15.09
C ALA A 133 9.71 23.96 -15.18
N ALA A 134 10.18 24.46 -16.33
CA ALA A 134 10.41 25.88 -16.58
C ALA A 134 9.09 26.69 -16.56
N GLU A 135 8.03 26.17 -17.20
CA GLU A 135 6.71 26.79 -17.16
C GLU A 135 6.14 26.81 -15.72
N SER A 136 6.27 25.71 -14.99
CA SER A 136 5.83 25.62 -13.59
C SER A 136 6.60 26.59 -12.69
N TYR A 137 7.90 26.70 -12.87
CA TYR A 137 8.73 27.64 -12.11
C TYR A 137 8.36 29.11 -12.40
N ALA A 138 8.06 29.46 -13.65
CA ALA A 138 7.56 30.79 -14.00
C ALA A 138 6.24 31.10 -13.26
N LYS A 139 5.32 30.13 -13.13
CA LYS A 139 4.09 30.28 -12.34
C LYS A 139 4.37 30.46 -10.85
N VAL A 140 5.34 29.72 -10.29
CA VAL A 140 5.78 29.88 -8.90
C VAL A 140 6.30 31.29 -8.66
N LEU A 141 7.18 31.81 -9.52
CA LEU A 141 7.71 33.17 -9.41
C LEU A 141 6.62 34.25 -9.53
N ALA A 142 5.68 34.09 -10.46
CA ALA A 142 4.54 35.00 -10.61
C ALA A 142 3.62 34.97 -9.39
N GLY A 143 3.31 33.81 -8.85
CA GLY A 143 2.49 33.64 -7.64
C GLY A 143 3.13 34.29 -6.40
N ARG A 144 4.45 34.22 -6.27
CA ARG A 144 5.20 34.82 -5.15
C ARG A 144 5.19 36.35 -5.18
N SER A 145 5.20 36.96 -6.36
CA SER A 145 5.17 38.45 -6.48
C SER A 145 3.87 39.08 -5.96
N VAL A 146 2.81 38.30 -5.82
CA VAL A 146 1.48 38.76 -5.38
C VAL A 146 1.23 38.52 -3.88
N ARG A 147 2.09 37.78 -3.17
CA ARG A 147 1.87 37.36 -1.77
C ARG A 147 2.87 37.94 -0.80
N VAL A 148 2.35 38.52 0.30
CA VAL A 148 3.13 39.13 1.40
C VAL A 148 3.45 38.12 2.53
N GLN A 149 2.83 36.96 2.58
CA GLN A 149 3.10 35.93 3.60
C GLN A 149 3.71 34.69 2.97
N GLU A 150 5.03 34.55 3.13
CA GLU A 150 5.74 33.30 2.85
C GLU A 150 5.46 32.27 3.95
N THR A 151 5.15 31.07 3.52
CA THR A 151 5.29 29.89 4.41
C THR A 151 6.76 29.77 4.81
N GLU A 152 7.04 29.89 6.12
CA GLU A 152 8.27 29.58 6.84
C GLU A 152 9.34 28.93 5.98
N GLY A 153 10.46 29.55 5.71
CA GLY A 153 11.65 29.19 4.91
C GLY A 153 12.08 27.70 4.85
N VAL A 154 11.13 26.81 4.54
CA VAL A 154 11.35 25.38 4.37
C VAL A 154 11.65 25.12 2.90
N PRO A 155 12.81 24.52 2.57
CA PRO A 155 13.19 24.19 1.21
C PRO A 155 12.13 23.33 0.49
N ASP A 156 12.08 23.42 -0.84
CA ASP A 156 11.19 22.59 -1.65
C ASP A 156 11.75 21.19 -1.88
N PHE A 157 13.09 21.05 -1.87
CA PHE A 157 13.75 19.77 -2.06
C PHE A 157 14.94 19.59 -1.12
N SER A 158 15.15 18.37 -0.63
CA SER A 158 16.30 18.04 0.22
C SER A 158 17.50 17.59 -0.59
N ARG A 159 18.71 17.93 -0.09
CA ARG A 159 19.95 17.30 -0.55
C ARG A 159 20.15 16.00 0.17
N GLU A 160 20.42 14.93 -0.56
CA GLU A 160 20.66 13.63 0.05
C GLU A 160 22.04 13.10 -0.33
N THR A 161 22.57 12.23 0.52
CA THR A 161 23.88 11.61 0.28
C THR A 161 23.83 10.71 -0.93
N ALA A 162 24.71 10.96 -1.91
CA ALA A 162 24.85 10.11 -3.09
C ALA A 162 25.16 8.65 -2.72
N ARG A 163 24.53 7.72 -3.43
CA ARG A 163 24.70 6.28 -3.21
C ARG A 163 25.03 5.57 -4.51
N ARG A 164 25.91 4.57 -4.42
CA ARG A 164 26.18 3.65 -5.53
C ARG A 164 25.99 2.24 -5.02
N ASP A 165 24.99 1.54 -5.59
CA ASP A 165 24.67 0.17 -5.19
C ASP A 165 23.94 -0.57 -6.32
N ILE A 166 24.36 -1.78 -6.62
CA ILE A 166 23.79 -2.62 -7.66
C ILE A 166 23.41 -3.97 -7.06
N GLN A 167 22.12 -4.18 -6.80
CA GLN A 167 21.55 -5.39 -6.21
C GLN A 167 20.43 -5.97 -7.10
N LEU A 168 20.74 -6.27 -8.34
CA LEU A 168 19.79 -6.83 -9.30
C LEU A 168 19.60 -8.33 -9.11
N LYS A 169 18.34 -8.75 -9.19
CA LYS A 169 17.93 -10.15 -9.28
C LYS A 169 17.30 -10.41 -10.64
N ALA A 170 17.45 -11.62 -11.15
CA ALA A 170 16.70 -12.04 -12.33
C ALA A 170 15.20 -11.95 -12.09
N HIS A 171 14.43 -11.69 -13.14
CA HIS A 171 12.98 -11.75 -13.06
C HIS A 171 12.53 -13.13 -12.61
N LEU A 172 11.49 -13.18 -11.77
CA LEU A 172 10.91 -14.42 -11.29
C LEU A 172 10.41 -15.26 -12.46
N GLN A 173 10.79 -16.52 -12.46
CA GLN A 173 10.25 -17.51 -13.38
C GLN A 173 9.16 -18.29 -12.67
N LEU A 174 8.03 -18.46 -13.33
CA LEU A 174 6.89 -19.18 -12.80
C LEU A 174 6.58 -20.38 -13.68
N ASP A 175 6.44 -21.56 -13.08
CA ASP A 175 5.83 -22.69 -13.76
C ASP A 175 4.32 -22.44 -13.91
N THR A 176 3.96 -21.82 -15.02
CA THR A 176 2.58 -21.43 -15.31
C THR A 176 1.66 -22.62 -15.49
N ALA A 177 2.17 -23.78 -15.96
CA ALA A 177 1.38 -24.99 -16.14
C ALA A 177 0.99 -25.59 -14.78
N LEU A 178 1.94 -25.73 -13.88
CA LEU A 178 1.72 -26.18 -12.51
C LEU A 178 0.73 -25.26 -11.77
N TRP A 179 0.94 -23.95 -11.85
CA TRP A 179 0.05 -23.00 -11.18
C TRP A 179 -1.33 -22.93 -11.79
N ALA A 180 -1.46 -23.05 -13.11
CA ALA A 180 -2.78 -23.17 -13.76
C ALA A 180 -3.54 -24.41 -13.25
N GLN A 181 -2.87 -25.54 -13.05
CA GLN A 181 -3.48 -26.75 -12.46
C GLN A 181 -3.92 -26.49 -11.02
N ARG A 182 -3.06 -25.91 -10.18
CA ARG A 182 -3.36 -25.57 -8.78
C ARG A 182 -4.58 -24.65 -8.66
N LEU A 183 -4.62 -23.57 -9.45
CA LEU A 183 -5.73 -22.63 -9.43
C LEU A 183 -7.04 -23.25 -9.90
N ARG A 184 -7.02 -24.13 -10.90
CA ARG A 184 -8.21 -24.91 -11.31
C ARG A 184 -8.75 -25.75 -10.15
N MET A 185 -7.88 -26.50 -9.47
CA MET A 185 -8.28 -27.34 -8.32
C MET A 185 -8.88 -26.49 -7.19
N LEU A 186 -8.25 -25.38 -6.84
CA LEU A 186 -8.75 -24.48 -5.79
C LEU A 186 -10.08 -23.83 -6.18
N SER A 187 -10.23 -23.34 -7.41
CA SER A 187 -11.47 -22.71 -7.87
C SER A 187 -12.61 -23.69 -8.07
N ALA A 188 -12.33 -24.98 -8.28
CA ALA A 188 -13.35 -26.03 -8.37
C ALA A 188 -14.11 -26.25 -7.06
N LEU A 189 -13.54 -25.88 -5.92
CA LEU A 189 -14.19 -25.97 -4.61
C LEU A 189 -15.48 -25.13 -4.52
N PHE A 190 -15.59 -24.08 -5.31
CA PHE A 190 -16.80 -23.24 -5.37
C PHE A 190 -17.92 -23.82 -6.24
N ALA A 191 -17.62 -24.75 -7.16
CA ALA A 191 -18.58 -25.27 -8.11
C ALA A 191 -19.83 -25.90 -7.47
N PRO A 192 -19.76 -26.63 -6.32
CA PRO A 192 -20.94 -27.18 -5.65
C PRO A 192 -21.82 -26.12 -4.97
N HIS A 193 -21.45 -24.83 -5.00
CA HIS A 193 -22.10 -23.76 -4.24
C HIS A 193 -22.69 -22.68 -5.18
N PRO A 194 -23.76 -22.95 -5.94
CA PRO A 194 -24.32 -22.04 -6.94
C PRO A 194 -24.89 -20.73 -6.34
N TRP A 195 -25.07 -20.69 -5.03
CA TRP A 195 -25.45 -19.48 -4.28
C TRP A 195 -24.29 -18.49 -4.10
N ILE A 196 -23.05 -18.86 -4.43
CA ILE A 196 -21.91 -17.95 -4.53
C ILE A 196 -21.90 -17.40 -5.95
N TYR A 197 -22.36 -16.18 -6.14
CA TYR A 197 -22.59 -15.60 -7.47
C TYR A 197 -21.31 -15.17 -8.18
N SER A 198 -20.29 -14.80 -7.42
CA SER A 198 -18.98 -14.47 -7.96
C SER A 198 -17.89 -15.09 -7.09
N HIS A 199 -16.89 -15.68 -7.73
CA HIS A 199 -15.69 -16.16 -7.05
C HIS A 199 -14.51 -16.14 -8.01
N ARG A 200 -13.32 -16.03 -7.45
CA ARG A 200 -12.09 -15.96 -8.23
C ARG A 200 -10.92 -16.47 -7.40
N VAL A 201 -10.05 -17.25 -8.02
CA VAL A 201 -8.74 -17.59 -7.49
C VAL A 201 -7.71 -17.03 -8.45
N ARG A 202 -6.87 -16.12 -7.96
CA ARG A 202 -5.91 -15.35 -8.77
C ARG A 202 -4.52 -15.44 -8.15
N LEU A 203 -3.53 -15.76 -8.99
CA LEU A 203 -2.12 -15.64 -8.68
C LEU A 203 -1.54 -14.48 -9.48
N GLN A 204 -0.87 -13.57 -8.80
CA GLN A 204 -0.09 -12.49 -9.40
C GLN A 204 1.36 -12.63 -8.96
N VAL A 205 2.28 -12.70 -9.92
CA VAL A 205 3.72 -12.69 -9.72
C VAL A 205 4.28 -11.45 -10.36
N SER A 206 4.91 -10.60 -9.57
CA SER A 206 5.50 -9.35 -10.03
C SER A 206 6.99 -9.34 -9.74
N SER A 207 7.77 -8.95 -10.71
CA SER A 207 9.22 -8.82 -10.62
C SER A 207 9.65 -7.54 -11.29
N THR A 208 10.18 -6.61 -10.50
CA THR A 208 10.56 -5.28 -10.93
C THR A 208 12.05 -5.10 -10.78
N GLN A 209 12.70 -4.54 -11.79
CA GLN A 209 14.06 -4.03 -11.72
C GLN A 209 13.98 -2.52 -11.87
N LYS A 210 14.60 -1.80 -10.93
CA LYS A 210 14.65 -0.34 -10.93
C LYS A 210 16.09 0.11 -11.10
N PHE A 211 16.28 1.13 -11.94
CA PHE A 211 17.56 1.78 -12.21
C PHE A 211 17.38 3.27 -11.98
N LEU A 212 18.24 3.88 -11.19
CA LEU A 212 18.15 5.30 -10.88
C LEU A 212 19.53 5.95 -10.96
N VAL A 213 19.61 7.06 -11.68
CA VAL A 213 20.77 7.94 -11.72
C VAL A 213 20.32 9.39 -11.54
N ASN A 214 21.10 10.20 -10.81
CA ASN A 214 20.82 11.62 -10.65
C ASN A 214 22.08 12.50 -10.63
N THR A 215 21.89 13.80 -10.77
CA THR A 215 22.98 14.79 -10.81
C THR A 215 23.70 15.02 -9.49
N GLU A 216 23.21 14.45 -8.37
CA GLU A 216 23.93 14.43 -7.09
C GLU A 216 24.96 13.28 -7.02
N GLY A 217 24.98 12.40 -8.02
CA GLY A 217 25.92 11.27 -8.12
C GLY A 217 25.37 9.94 -7.59
N THR A 218 24.07 9.86 -7.33
CA THR A 218 23.42 8.59 -7.01
C THR A 218 23.33 7.72 -8.26
N GLU A 219 23.72 6.43 -8.11
CA GLU A 219 23.68 5.41 -9.16
C GLU A 219 23.23 4.09 -8.52
N LEU A 220 21.97 3.73 -8.72
CA LEU A 220 21.34 2.57 -8.08
C LEU A 220 20.72 1.63 -9.11
N ALA A 221 20.81 0.33 -8.83
CA ALA A 221 20.00 -0.69 -9.50
C ALA A 221 19.59 -1.77 -8.50
N TRP A 222 18.28 -1.99 -8.34
CA TRP A 222 17.76 -2.96 -7.37
C TRP A 222 16.54 -3.69 -7.91
N SER A 223 16.12 -4.74 -7.22
CA SER A 223 14.96 -5.54 -7.61
C SER A 223 13.98 -5.68 -6.47
N GLU A 224 12.71 -5.60 -6.82
CA GLU A 224 11.56 -5.89 -5.97
C GLU A 224 10.79 -7.06 -6.57
N GLN A 225 10.45 -8.05 -5.75
CA GLN A 225 9.76 -9.25 -6.19
C GLN A 225 8.67 -9.62 -5.19
N PHE A 226 7.48 -9.95 -5.68
CA PHE A 226 6.39 -10.38 -4.83
C PHE A 226 5.41 -11.31 -5.56
N VAL A 227 4.71 -12.10 -4.76
CA VAL A 227 3.65 -13.00 -5.18
C VAL A 227 2.44 -12.78 -4.31
N PHE A 228 1.28 -12.55 -4.93
CA PHE A 228 -0.02 -12.55 -4.27
C PHE A 228 -0.86 -13.71 -4.79
N LEU A 229 -1.34 -14.56 -3.88
CA LEU A 229 -2.41 -15.51 -4.15
C LEU A 229 -3.67 -14.99 -3.47
N SER A 230 -4.66 -14.59 -4.26
CA SER A 230 -5.90 -14.00 -3.79
C SER A 230 -7.09 -14.89 -4.12
N ILE A 231 -7.91 -15.14 -3.12
CA ILE A 231 -9.20 -15.81 -3.22
C ILE A 231 -10.26 -14.79 -2.88
N SER A 232 -11.25 -14.61 -3.75
CA SER A 232 -12.42 -13.79 -3.49
C SER A 232 -13.67 -14.57 -3.78
N ALA A 233 -14.69 -14.37 -2.95
CA ALA A 233 -16.01 -14.93 -3.17
C ALA A 233 -17.07 -13.96 -2.67
N GLN A 234 -18.19 -13.88 -3.39
CA GLN A 234 -19.27 -12.96 -3.12
C GLN A 234 -20.61 -13.64 -3.27
N THR A 235 -21.50 -13.38 -2.34
CA THR A 235 -22.90 -13.80 -2.38
C THR A 235 -23.81 -12.63 -1.99
N ARG A 236 -25.12 -12.87 -1.95
CA ARG A 236 -26.12 -11.94 -1.41
C ARG A 236 -26.98 -12.62 -0.38
N ALA A 237 -27.33 -11.88 0.66
CA ALA A 237 -28.37 -12.29 1.58
C ALA A 237 -29.77 -12.12 0.95
N ASP A 238 -30.80 -12.69 1.58
CA ASP A 238 -32.17 -12.65 1.06
C ASP A 238 -32.74 -11.22 1.01
N ASP A 239 -32.20 -10.29 1.84
CA ASP A 239 -32.54 -8.87 1.83
C ASP A 239 -31.77 -8.06 0.77
N GLY A 240 -30.99 -8.71 -0.11
CA GLY A 240 -30.21 -8.10 -1.17
C GLY A 240 -28.81 -7.61 -0.77
N MET A 241 -28.45 -7.67 0.50
CA MET A 241 -27.12 -7.22 0.97
C MET A 241 -25.99 -8.05 0.34
N GLU A 242 -25.02 -7.38 -0.26
CA GLU A 242 -23.81 -8.02 -0.77
C GLU A 242 -22.89 -8.45 0.36
N LEU A 243 -22.36 -9.65 0.23
CA LEU A 243 -21.51 -10.30 1.22
C LEU A 243 -20.22 -10.78 0.54
N PRO A 244 -19.20 -9.93 0.43
CA PRO A 244 -17.88 -10.31 -0.05
C PRO A 244 -17.04 -10.93 1.07
N LEU A 245 -16.21 -11.90 0.73
CA LEU A 245 -15.10 -12.37 1.57
C LEU A 245 -13.84 -12.54 0.74
N TYR A 246 -12.71 -12.32 1.36
CA TYR A 246 -11.38 -12.42 0.75
C TYR A 246 -10.43 -13.22 1.62
N ARG A 247 -9.48 -13.87 0.96
CA ARG A 247 -8.28 -14.41 1.58
C ARG A 247 -7.10 -14.10 0.67
N THR A 248 -6.08 -13.45 1.20
CA THR A 248 -4.88 -13.09 0.45
C THR A 248 -3.64 -13.62 1.15
N TYR A 249 -2.76 -14.24 0.37
CA TYR A 249 -1.44 -14.67 0.81
C TYR A 249 -0.40 -13.88 0.04
N PHE A 250 0.58 -13.39 0.76
CA PHE A 250 1.73 -12.69 0.21
C PHE A 250 2.99 -13.53 0.44
N ALA A 251 3.90 -13.52 -0.54
CA ALA A 251 5.23 -14.10 -0.43
C ALA A 251 6.19 -13.35 -1.36
N PHE A 252 7.49 -13.48 -1.14
CA PHE A 252 8.49 -12.96 -2.07
C PHE A 252 8.75 -13.91 -3.23
N ARG A 253 8.42 -15.20 -3.09
CA ARG A 253 8.54 -16.25 -4.09
C ARG A 253 7.35 -17.19 -4.03
N ALA A 254 7.01 -17.81 -5.16
CA ALA A 254 5.85 -18.69 -5.25
C ALA A 254 5.94 -19.96 -4.37
N GLU A 255 7.18 -20.40 -4.11
CA GLU A 255 7.47 -21.57 -3.26
C GLU A 255 7.28 -21.28 -1.76
N GLU A 256 7.25 -20.00 -1.38
CA GLU A 256 7.05 -19.54 0.00
C GLU A 256 5.56 -19.38 0.36
N LEU A 257 4.66 -19.52 -0.61
CA LEU A 257 3.22 -19.52 -0.36
C LEU A 257 2.83 -20.73 0.50
N PRO A 258 1.73 -20.63 1.30
CA PRO A 258 1.26 -21.74 2.10
C PRO A 258 1.04 -23.04 1.29
N PRO A 259 1.18 -24.21 1.89
CA PRO A 259 0.84 -25.48 1.26
C PRO A 259 -0.58 -25.46 0.69
N MET A 260 -0.77 -26.05 -0.49
CA MET A 260 -2.09 -26.01 -1.17
C MET A 260 -3.22 -26.63 -0.34
N GLU A 261 -2.91 -27.57 0.54
CA GLU A 261 -3.91 -28.15 1.44
C GLU A 261 -4.39 -27.15 2.50
N GLN A 262 -3.50 -26.27 2.98
CA GLN A 262 -3.89 -25.16 3.86
C GLN A 262 -4.80 -24.18 3.11
N VAL A 263 -4.42 -23.78 1.88
CA VAL A 263 -5.23 -22.88 1.05
C VAL A 263 -6.61 -23.49 0.76
N ARG A 264 -6.66 -24.81 0.52
CA ARG A 264 -7.91 -25.56 0.34
C ARG A 264 -8.80 -25.48 1.58
N THR A 265 -8.23 -25.74 2.76
CA THR A 265 -8.95 -25.65 4.04
C THR A 265 -9.50 -24.25 4.26
N ASP A 266 -8.70 -23.22 4.00
CA ASP A 266 -9.12 -21.82 4.14
C ASP A 266 -10.25 -21.45 3.17
N ILE A 267 -10.26 -21.98 1.93
CA ILE A 267 -11.39 -21.79 1.00
C ILE A 267 -12.66 -22.44 1.53
N LEU A 268 -12.58 -23.66 2.07
CA LEU A 268 -13.75 -24.33 2.63
C LEU A 268 -14.31 -23.58 3.85
N GLN A 269 -13.45 -23.04 4.70
CA GLN A 269 -13.85 -22.18 5.81
C GLN A 269 -14.51 -20.87 5.31
N LEU A 270 -13.96 -20.25 4.25
CA LEU A 270 -14.53 -19.06 3.62
C LEU A 270 -15.93 -19.34 3.06
N ILE A 271 -16.13 -20.48 2.40
CA ILE A 271 -17.44 -20.89 1.87
C ILE A 271 -18.45 -21.07 3.02
N GLU A 272 -18.05 -21.76 4.09
CA GLU A 272 -18.91 -21.96 5.25
C GLU A 272 -19.25 -20.63 5.94
N LEU A 273 -18.28 -19.74 6.09
CA LEU A 273 -18.51 -18.42 6.68
C LEU A 273 -19.46 -17.56 5.82
N LEU A 274 -19.34 -17.62 4.47
CA LEU A 274 -20.32 -16.97 3.58
C LEU A 274 -21.74 -17.54 3.79
N ARG A 275 -21.86 -18.84 3.98
CA ARG A 275 -23.15 -19.49 4.25
C ARG A 275 -23.77 -18.96 5.55
N GLN A 276 -22.95 -18.83 6.61
CA GLN A 276 -23.37 -18.27 7.88
C GLN A 276 -23.75 -16.78 7.77
N LEU A 277 -22.95 -15.98 7.07
CA LEU A 277 -23.23 -14.56 6.85
C LEU A 277 -24.57 -14.33 6.13
N ARG A 278 -24.96 -15.19 5.18
CA ARG A 278 -26.27 -15.07 4.52
C ARG A 278 -27.44 -15.15 5.52
N GLN A 279 -27.29 -15.95 6.58
CA GLN A 279 -28.31 -16.18 7.61
C GLN A 279 -28.14 -15.25 8.82
N ALA A 280 -26.99 -14.59 8.94
CA ALA A 280 -26.69 -13.72 10.08
C ALA A 280 -27.66 -12.53 10.15
N PRO A 281 -28.09 -12.13 11.36
CA PRO A 281 -28.90 -10.94 11.52
C PRO A 281 -28.13 -9.68 11.15
N VAL A 282 -28.85 -8.68 10.66
CA VAL A 282 -28.32 -7.34 10.44
C VAL A 282 -28.14 -6.66 11.78
N LEU A 283 -26.97 -6.11 12.04
CA LEU A 283 -26.73 -5.30 13.21
C LEU A 283 -27.28 -3.88 12.97
N GLU A 284 -28.08 -3.40 13.90
CA GLU A 284 -28.49 -2.00 13.94
C GLU A 284 -27.34 -1.12 14.45
N THR A 285 -27.55 0.20 14.48
CA THR A 285 -26.56 1.15 15.01
C THR A 285 -26.10 0.75 16.40
N TYR A 286 -24.78 0.78 16.61
CA TYR A 286 -24.17 0.45 17.88
C TYR A 286 -23.10 1.47 18.26
N ALA A 287 -23.08 1.84 19.53
CA ALA A 287 -22.00 2.62 20.14
C ALA A 287 -21.60 1.95 21.46
N GLY A 288 -20.36 1.49 21.55
CA GLY A 288 -19.87 0.78 22.74
C GLY A 288 -18.54 0.07 22.53
N PRO A 289 -18.15 -0.81 23.46
CA PRO A 289 -16.86 -1.48 23.44
C PRO A 289 -16.71 -2.47 22.28
N ALA A 290 -15.49 -2.57 21.76
CA ALA A 290 -15.17 -3.55 20.73
C ALA A 290 -13.72 -4.03 20.80
N ILE A 291 -13.48 -5.22 20.28
CA ILE A 291 -12.16 -5.74 19.93
C ILE A 291 -11.98 -5.63 18.42
N LEU A 292 -10.86 -5.07 17.99
CA LEU A 292 -10.35 -5.17 16.65
C LEU A 292 -9.32 -6.31 16.64
N SER A 293 -9.47 -7.33 15.77
CA SER A 293 -8.42 -8.34 15.56
C SER A 293 -7.12 -7.67 15.11
N GLY A 294 -5.99 -8.35 15.21
CA GLY A 294 -4.71 -7.76 14.84
C GLY A 294 -4.67 -7.26 13.39
N GLU A 295 -5.31 -7.97 12.45
CA GLU A 295 -5.44 -7.53 11.06
C GLU A 295 -6.35 -6.30 10.94
N ALA A 296 -7.51 -6.31 11.59
CA ALA A 296 -8.44 -5.18 11.58
C ALA A 296 -7.83 -3.94 12.25
N ALA A 297 -7.10 -4.12 13.36
CA ALA A 297 -6.36 -3.06 14.04
C ALA A 297 -5.23 -2.49 13.17
N GLY A 298 -4.52 -3.34 12.42
CA GLY A 298 -3.51 -2.91 11.46
C GLY A 298 -4.09 -1.98 10.39
N VAL A 299 -5.20 -2.37 9.76
CA VAL A 299 -5.91 -1.53 8.77
C VAL A 299 -6.45 -0.26 9.42
N PHE A 300 -6.99 -0.34 10.62
CA PHE A 300 -7.43 0.81 11.40
C PHE A 300 -6.32 1.84 11.58
N PHE A 301 -5.11 1.42 11.99
CA PHE A 301 -3.96 2.31 12.11
C PHE A 301 -3.49 2.85 10.76
N HIS A 302 -3.53 2.03 9.71
CA HIS A 302 -3.17 2.45 8.35
C HIS A 302 -4.01 3.64 7.88
N GLU A 303 -5.35 3.55 8.05
CA GLU A 303 -6.27 4.58 7.59
C GLU A 303 -6.29 5.81 8.51
N ILE A 304 -6.29 5.59 9.82
CA ILE A 304 -6.51 6.68 10.78
C ILE A 304 -5.23 7.45 11.06
N LEU A 305 -4.08 6.78 11.13
CA LEU A 305 -2.81 7.40 11.47
C LEU A 305 -1.86 7.46 10.27
N GLY A 306 -1.68 6.36 9.56
CA GLY A 306 -0.65 6.20 8.55
C GLY A 306 -0.70 7.29 7.47
N HIS A 307 -1.84 7.51 6.84
CA HIS A 307 -2.01 8.56 5.83
C HIS A 307 -1.81 9.97 6.37
N ARG A 308 -2.02 10.20 7.66
CA ARG A 308 -1.80 11.51 8.29
C ARG A 308 -0.36 11.75 8.70
N LEU A 309 0.44 10.69 8.75
CA LEU A 309 1.88 10.76 8.99
C LEU A 309 2.69 10.96 7.69
N GLU A 310 2.06 10.90 6.51
CA GLU A 310 2.69 11.21 5.24
C GLU A 310 3.07 12.69 5.19
N GLY A 311 4.38 12.98 5.32
CA GLY A 311 4.90 14.31 5.65
C GLY A 311 4.58 15.39 4.62
N HIS A 312 4.53 15.07 3.31
CA HIS A 312 4.17 16.03 2.27
C HIS A 312 2.82 16.70 2.53
N ARG A 313 1.88 16.02 3.20
CA ARG A 313 0.58 16.57 3.61
C ARG A 313 0.69 17.68 4.65
N GLN A 314 1.80 17.75 5.40
CA GLN A 314 2.02 18.80 6.39
C GLN A 314 2.50 20.12 5.74
N LYS A 315 2.97 20.06 4.49
CA LYS A 315 3.35 21.23 3.68
C LYS A 315 2.24 21.66 2.70
N ASP A 316 1.39 20.73 2.27
CA ASP A 316 0.30 21.02 1.33
C ASP A 316 -0.81 21.85 1.99
N PRO A 317 -1.12 23.08 1.50
CA PRO A 317 -2.15 23.93 2.06
C PRO A 317 -3.58 23.36 1.89
N ASN A 318 -3.78 22.43 0.96
CA ASN A 318 -5.07 21.77 0.71
C ASN A 318 -5.30 20.55 1.60
N SER A 319 -4.27 20.08 2.32
CA SER A 319 -4.35 19.00 3.29
C SER A 319 -4.71 19.48 4.68
N ALA A 320 -5.33 18.62 5.49
CA ALA A 320 -5.83 18.98 6.81
C ALA A 320 -4.74 19.30 7.86
N GLN A 321 -3.47 18.97 7.63
CA GLN A 321 -2.28 19.23 8.47
C GLN A 321 -2.46 18.90 9.97
N MET A 322 -3.34 17.96 10.29
CA MET A 322 -3.90 17.74 11.63
C MET A 322 -2.88 17.35 12.69
N LEU A 323 -1.77 16.68 12.28
CA LEU A 323 -0.76 16.20 13.22
C LEU A 323 0.43 17.16 13.39
N ARG A 324 0.55 18.21 12.60
CA ARG A 324 1.68 19.14 12.65
C ARG A 324 1.86 19.74 14.06
N ASP A 325 0.79 20.21 14.65
CA ASP A 325 0.79 20.86 15.97
C ASP A 325 0.81 19.86 17.14
N LEU A 326 0.77 18.57 16.83
CA LEU A 326 0.81 17.48 17.81
C LEU A 326 2.20 16.82 17.94
N LEU A 327 3.19 17.27 17.17
CA LEU A 327 4.57 16.79 17.32
C LEU A 327 5.07 16.99 18.77
N GLY A 328 5.60 15.94 19.37
CA GLY A 328 6.02 15.93 20.77
C GLY A 328 4.89 15.78 21.79
N LYS A 329 3.63 15.68 21.35
CA LYS A 329 2.46 15.51 22.24
C LYS A 329 1.91 14.08 22.19
N PRO A 330 1.24 13.63 23.27
CA PRO A 330 0.58 12.33 23.28
C PRO A 330 -0.62 12.32 22.31
N ILE A 331 -0.69 11.31 21.47
CA ILE A 331 -1.78 11.06 20.52
C ILE A 331 -2.37 9.65 20.66
N LEU A 332 -1.66 8.76 21.34
CA LEU A 332 -2.04 7.37 21.61
C LEU A 332 -1.85 7.08 23.11
N PRO A 333 -2.45 6.00 23.62
CA PRO A 333 -2.13 5.49 24.96
C PRO A 333 -0.63 5.20 25.12
N PRO A 334 -0.04 5.44 26.31
CA PRO A 334 1.41 5.35 26.52
C PRO A 334 1.98 3.92 26.38
N PHE A 335 1.16 2.91 26.37
CA PHE A 335 1.59 1.53 26.14
C PHE A 335 1.75 1.16 24.66
N LEU A 336 1.46 2.08 23.71
CA LEU A 336 1.57 1.84 22.27
C LEU A 336 2.74 2.60 21.64
N ASP A 337 3.45 1.88 20.78
CA ASP A 337 4.44 2.42 19.86
C ASP A 337 4.02 2.13 18.42
N VAL A 338 4.27 3.07 17.49
CA VAL A 338 4.01 2.87 16.05
C VAL A 338 5.29 3.14 15.27
N VAL A 339 5.67 2.16 14.49
CA VAL A 339 6.91 2.17 13.71
C VAL A 339 6.58 1.90 12.24
N PHE A 340 7.26 2.60 11.34
CA PHE A 340 7.32 2.24 9.93
C PHE A 340 8.72 1.72 9.62
N ASP A 341 8.80 0.50 9.09
CA ASP A 341 10.09 -0.13 8.84
C ASP A 341 10.12 -0.87 7.49
N PRO A 342 10.56 -0.21 6.41
CA PRO A 342 10.70 -0.86 5.12
C PRO A 342 11.84 -1.88 5.06
N THR A 343 12.75 -1.89 6.04
CA THR A 343 13.88 -2.82 6.10
C THR A 343 13.50 -4.18 6.67
N GLN A 344 12.41 -4.25 7.41
CA GLN A 344 11.90 -5.48 8.00
C GLN A 344 11.10 -6.29 6.97
N ARG A 345 11.54 -7.49 6.66
CA ARG A 345 10.89 -8.36 5.67
C ARG A 345 9.86 -9.31 6.25
N PHE A 346 9.92 -9.61 7.53
CA PHE A 346 9.03 -10.56 8.21
C PHE A 346 8.63 -10.05 9.59
N ARG A 347 7.41 -10.35 10.00
CA ARG A 347 6.95 -10.20 11.39
C ARG A 347 6.33 -11.51 11.85
N ASP A 348 6.89 -12.10 12.91
CA ASP A 348 6.46 -13.40 13.47
C ASP A 348 6.32 -14.50 12.39
N GLY A 349 7.27 -14.53 11.45
CA GLY A 349 7.30 -15.48 10.33
C GLY A 349 6.40 -15.10 9.13
N VAL A 350 5.57 -14.07 9.24
CA VAL A 350 4.72 -13.58 8.14
C VAL A 350 5.50 -12.57 7.29
N PRO A 351 5.60 -12.76 5.96
CA PRO A 351 6.27 -11.81 5.09
C PRO A 351 5.51 -10.49 4.98
N LEU A 352 6.25 -9.40 4.85
CA LEU A 352 5.74 -8.03 4.83
C LEU A 352 5.88 -7.40 3.43
N ALA A 353 4.76 -7.05 2.81
CA ALA A 353 4.69 -6.53 1.45
C ALA A 353 5.26 -5.11 1.29
N GLY A 354 5.28 -4.32 2.36
CA GLY A 354 5.78 -2.95 2.36
C GLY A 354 7.29 -2.83 2.53
N SER A 355 8.06 -3.92 2.36
CA SER A 355 9.52 -3.90 2.49
C SER A 355 10.23 -3.55 1.18
N TYR A 356 11.25 -2.69 1.24
CA TYR A 356 12.10 -2.29 0.12
C TYR A 356 13.48 -1.82 0.60
N LEU A 357 14.45 -1.75 -0.32
CA LEU A 357 15.82 -1.27 -0.04
C LEU A 357 15.93 0.25 -0.18
N TYR A 358 15.46 0.77 -1.29
CA TYR A 358 15.46 2.19 -1.65
C TYR A 358 14.04 2.61 -2.00
N ASP A 359 13.70 3.85 -1.65
CA ASP A 359 12.50 4.48 -2.13
C ASP A 359 12.62 4.91 -3.61
N ASP A 360 11.58 5.48 -4.18
CA ASP A 360 11.56 5.87 -5.60
C ASP A 360 12.28 7.22 -5.86
N GLU A 361 12.92 7.81 -4.85
CA GLU A 361 13.82 8.96 -4.96
C GLU A 361 15.30 8.58 -4.72
N GLY A 362 15.58 7.27 -4.52
CA GLY A 362 16.91 6.73 -4.31
C GLY A 362 17.44 6.88 -2.89
N VAL A 363 16.58 7.20 -1.94
CA VAL A 363 16.95 7.26 -0.52
C VAL A 363 16.76 5.87 0.09
N PRO A 364 17.75 5.37 0.88
CA PRO A 364 17.59 4.09 1.58
C PRO A 364 16.36 4.10 2.49
N GLY A 365 15.57 3.03 2.46
CA GLY A 365 14.48 2.84 3.40
C GLY A 365 14.99 2.81 4.84
N GLN A 366 14.37 3.58 5.72
CA GLN A 366 14.77 3.72 7.11
C GLN A 366 13.64 3.33 8.06
N ARG A 367 14.03 2.78 9.21
CA ARG A 367 13.10 2.55 10.31
C ARG A 367 12.74 3.88 10.97
N VAL A 368 11.46 4.23 10.95
CA VAL A 368 10.91 5.46 11.51
C VAL A 368 10.04 5.13 12.72
N VAL A 369 10.43 5.57 13.90
CA VAL A 369 9.57 5.53 15.09
C VAL A 369 8.66 6.74 15.03
N ALA A 370 7.45 6.53 14.51
CA ALA A 370 6.48 7.61 14.34
C ALA A 370 5.81 7.99 15.66
N VAL A 371 5.48 6.99 16.49
CA VAL A 371 4.93 7.20 17.84
C VAL A 371 5.71 6.36 18.83
N GLU A 372 6.15 6.98 19.91
CA GLU A 372 6.89 6.33 21.00
C GLU A 372 6.18 6.60 22.33
N ALA A 373 5.84 5.55 23.07
CA ALA A 373 5.06 5.67 24.32
C ALA A 373 3.82 6.58 24.17
N GLY A 374 3.09 6.43 23.07
CA GLY A 374 1.93 7.25 22.74
C GLY A 374 2.22 8.66 22.22
N VAL A 375 3.47 9.12 22.24
CA VAL A 375 3.88 10.48 21.84
C VAL A 375 4.30 10.51 20.38
N LEU A 376 3.74 11.43 19.58
CA LEU A 376 4.14 11.65 18.19
C LEU A 376 5.59 12.16 18.10
N ARG A 377 6.44 11.45 17.35
CA ARG A 377 7.88 11.75 17.21
C ARG A 377 8.32 12.11 15.82
N ASN A 378 7.76 11.46 14.81
CA ASN A 378 8.22 11.60 13.43
C ASN A 378 7.06 11.49 12.42
N PHE A 379 7.36 11.96 11.22
CA PHE A 379 6.58 11.78 10.00
C PHE A 379 7.31 10.86 9.01
N LEU A 380 6.59 10.33 8.04
CA LEU A 380 7.17 9.68 6.86
C LEU A 380 7.56 10.78 5.88
N LEU A 381 8.80 10.75 5.42
CA LEU A 381 9.37 11.82 4.63
C LEU A 381 9.91 11.30 3.30
N ASN A 382 9.55 11.99 2.24
CA ASN A 382 10.20 11.97 0.95
C ASN A 382 11.17 13.17 0.85
N ARG A 383 11.72 13.43 -0.33
CA ARG A 383 12.66 14.55 -0.52
C ARG A 383 12.00 15.95 -0.53
N THR A 384 10.74 16.04 -0.10
CA THR A 384 10.05 17.32 0.17
C THR A 384 10.15 17.62 1.67
N PRO A 385 11.04 18.53 2.10
CA PRO A 385 11.17 18.92 3.51
C PRO A 385 9.89 19.53 4.07
N ILE A 386 9.68 19.32 5.37
CA ILE A 386 8.60 19.94 6.13
C ILE A 386 9.17 20.64 7.37
N PRO A 387 8.44 21.56 8.02
CA PRO A 387 8.94 22.25 9.23
C PRO A 387 9.46 21.28 10.27
N GLY A 388 10.73 21.49 10.69
CA GLY A 388 11.43 20.64 11.65
C GLY A 388 12.10 19.39 11.07
N PHE A 389 11.92 19.08 9.78
CA PHE A 389 12.48 17.90 9.12
C PHE A 389 13.07 18.26 7.75
N ALA A 390 14.41 18.31 7.69
CA ALA A 390 15.13 18.79 6.50
C ALA A 390 15.44 17.70 5.47
N HIS A 391 15.40 16.42 5.86
CA HIS A 391 15.84 15.29 5.04
C HIS A 391 14.77 14.21 4.89
N SER A 392 14.84 13.48 3.78
CA SER A 392 14.05 12.27 3.58
C SER A 392 14.45 11.16 4.57
N ASN A 393 13.48 10.34 4.95
CA ASN A 393 13.72 9.10 5.67
C ASN A 393 13.39 7.84 4.84
N GLY A 394 13.46 7.99 3.50
CA GLY A 394 13.32 6.89 2.56
C GLY A 394 11.89 6.39 2.41
N HIS A 395 10.91 7.29 2.43
CA HIS A 395 9.50 6.96 2.22
C HIS A 395 8.89 7.64 0.98
N GLY A 396 9.71 8.15 0.07
CA GLY A 396 9.28 8.68 -1.22
C GLY A 396 8.89 7.56 -2.19
N ARG A 397 7.58 7.26 -2.35
CA ARG A 397 7.13 6.11 -3.14
C ARG A 397 6.12 6.49 -4.20
N ARG A 398 6.14 5.76 -5.32
CA ARG A 398 5.24 5.99 -6.44
C ARG A 398 5.00 4.74 -7.30
N GLN A 399 3.98 4.80 -8.08
CA GLN A 399 3.80 3.99 -9.27
C GLN A 399 4.50 4.67 -10.46
N PRO A 400 5.10 3.96 -11.42
CA PRO A 400 5.70 4.58 -12.61
C PRO A 400 4.75 5.57 -13.29
N GLY A 401 5.26 6.74 -13.65
CA GLY A 401 4.49 7.81 -14.28
C GLY A 401 3.79 8.77 -13.32
N LEU A 402 3.99 8.63 -12.02
CA LEU A 402 3.46 9.56 -11.02
C LEU A 402 4.61 10.17 -10.21
N LYS A 403 4.39 11.32 -9.59
CA LYS A 403 5.41 11.94 -8.73
C LYS A 403 5.51 11.18 -7.40
N PRO A 404 6.73 10.98 -6.87
CA PRO A 404 6.90 10.39 -5.54
C PRO A 404 6.41 11.36 -4.46
N VAL A 405 5.69 10.82 -3.49
CA VAL A 405 5.31 11.51 -2.27
C VAL A 405 5.61 10.60 -1.08
N ALA A 406 5.61 11.16 0.13
CA ALA A 406 5.76 10.34 1.33
C ALA A 406 4.60 9.35 1.44
N ARG A 407 4.91 8.05 1.53
CA ARG A 407 3.94 6.95 1.60
C ARG A 407 4.32 5.94 2.68
N GLN A 408 3.33 5.23 3.15
CA GLN A 408 3.53 4.15 4.12
C GLN A 408 4.38 3.01 3.55
N SER A 409 5.08 2.29 4.45
CA SER A 409 5.81 1.06 4.18
C SER A 409 5.18 -0.11 4.96
N ASN A 410 5.94 -0.77 5.85
CA ASN A 410 5.41 -1.68 6.86
C ASN A 410 5.03 -0.86 8.09
N LEU A 411 3.75 -0.66 8.33
CA LEU A 411 3.23 -0.09 9.57
C LEU A 411 3.18 -1.19 10.63
N LEU A 412 3.89 -0.99 11.75
CA LEU A 412 4.05 -1.95 12.82
C LEU A 412 3.62 -1.31 14.15
N VAL A 413 2.52 -1.77 14.70
CA VAL A 413 2.08 -1.37 16.04
C VAL A 413 2.65 -2.34 17.07
N PHE A 414 3.23 -1.81 18.13
CA PHE A 414 3.74 -2.56 19.26
C PHE A 414 3.01 -2.12 20.53
N ALA A 415 2.71 -3.09 21.39
CA ALA A 415 2.17 -2.83 22.71
C ALA A 415 3.17 -3.31 23.78
N ARG A 416 3.50 -2.43 24.72
CA ARG A 416 4.41 -2.72 25.86
C ARG A 416 3.74 -3.62 26.88
N GLU A 417 2.43 -3.48 27.03
CA GLU A 417 1.58 -4.31 27.90
C GLU A 417 0.60 -5.06 27.02
N ARG A 418 0.54 -6.38 27.19
CA ARG A 418 -0.30 -7.27 26.41
C ARG A 418 -0.95 -8.32 27.31
N VAL A 419 -2.18 -8.68 26.97
CA VAL A 419 -2.93 -9.73 27.69
C VAL A 419 -3.26 -10.88 26.73
N SER A 420 -3.63 -12.05 27.25
CA SER A 420 -4.06 -13.13 26.39
C SER A 420 -5.36 -12.77 25.63
N PRO A 421 -5.66 -13.42 24.50
CA PRO A 421 -6.93 -13.20 23.79
C PRO A 421 -8.16 -13.47 24.68
N GLU A 422 -8.10 -14.44 25.57
CA GLU A 422 -9.16 -14.76 26.52
C GLU A 422 -9.36 -13.64 27.54
N GLU A 423 -8.28 -13.12 28.10
CA GLU A 423 -8.32 -11.97 29.02
C GLU A 423 -8.83 -10.72 28.30
N LEU A 424 -8.42 -10.49 27.04
CA LEU A 424 -8.90 -9.36 26.25
C LEU A 424 -10.42 -9.42 26.08
N ARG A 425 -10.97 -10.61 25.82
CA ARG A 425 -12.43 -10.84 25.73
C ARG A 425 -13.12 -10.60 27.07
N GLU A 426 -12.51 -11.01 28.19
CA GLU A 426 -13.10 -10.75 29.52
C GLU A 426 -13.06 -9.25 29.85
N ARG A 427 -11.99 -8.53 29.51
CA ARG A 427 -11.95 -7.06 29.63
C ARG A 427 -13.02 -6.39 28.75
N LEU A 428 -13.31 -6.91 27.57
CA LEU A 428 -14.44 -6.44 26.75
C LEU A 428 -15.77 -6.61 27.50
N ARG A 429 -16.01 -7.78 28.11
CA ARG A 429 -17.24 -8.01 28.90
C ARG A 429 -17.34 -7.08 30.11
N GLN A 430 -16.23 -6.83 30.82
CA GLN A 430 -16.16 -5.88 31.93
C GLN A 430 -16.50 -4.46 31.47
N GLU A 431 -15.93 -4.04 30.33
CA GLU A 431 -16.19 -2.73 29.77
C GLU A 431 -17.67 -2.59 29.32
N CYS A 432 -18.27 -3.67 28.78
CA CYS A 432 -19.69 -3.72 28.47
C CYS A 432 -20.56 -3.58 29.73
N ARG A 433 -20.24 -4.30 30.82
CA ARG A 433 -20.96 -4.19 32.12
C ARG A 433 -20.89 -2.76 32.65
N ARG A 434 -19.68 -2.13 32.58
CA ARG A 434 -19.48 -0.74 33.03
C ARG A 434 -20.36 0.25 32.25
N GLN A 435 -20.59 -0.02 30.96
CA GLN A 435 -21.41 0.82 30.09
C GLN A 435 -22.88 0.38 29.98
N GLY A 436 -23.33 -0.63 30.73
CA GLY A 436 -24.70 -1.16 30.67
C GLY A 436 -25.05 -1.79 29.32
N LYS A 437 -24.08 -2.38 28.62
CA LYS A 437 -24.27 -3.05 27.33
C LYS A 437 -24.41 -4.56 27.54
N GLU A 438 -25.31 -5.20 26.80
CA GLU A 438 -25.49 -6.66 26.83
C GLU A 438 -24.38 -7.40 26.08
N PHE A 439 -23.73 -6.75 25.12
CA PHE A 439 -22.66 -7.31 24.29
C PHE A 439 -21.65 -6.24 23.87
N GLY A 440 -20.45 -6.67 23.51
CA GLY A 440 -19.45 -5.93 22.75
C GLY A 440 -19.28 -6.52 21.36
N LEU A 441 -18.56 -5.83 20.49
CA LEU A 441 -18.28 -6.31 19.13
C LEU A 441 -16.86 -6.85 19.00
N LEU A 442 -16.68 -7.86 18.13
CA LEU A 442 -15.39 -8.32 17.63
C LEU A 442 -15.36 -8.12 16.11
N PHE A 443 -14.50 -7.26 15.64
CA PHE A 443 -14.17 -7.12 14.22
C PHE A 443 -13.08 -8.12 13.88
N ALA A 444 -13.48 -9.27 13.35
CA ALA A 444 -12.57 -10.39 13.10
C ALA A 444 -11.85 -10.25 11.74
N SER A 445 -12.48 -9.61 10.76
CA SER A 445 -11.90 -9.35 9.45
C SER A 445 -12.46 -8.07 8.83
N VAL A 446 -11.65 -7.41 8.02
CA VAL A 446 -11.98 -6.18 7.29
C VAL A 446 -11.54 -6.31 5.83
N GLU A 447 -12.23 -5.64 4.92
CA GLU A 447 -11.84 -5.58 3.50
C GLU A 447 -10.65 -4.65 3.29
N GLY A 448 -10.63 -3.55 3.99
CA GLY A 448 -9.73 -2.44 3.88
C GLY A 448 -10.40 -1.21 4.45
N GLY A 449 -9.94 -0.03 4.04
CA GLY A 449 -10.52 1.22 4.47
C GLY A 449 -10.23 2.34 3.49
N PHE A 450 -10.72 3.51 3.81
CA PHE A 450 -10.33 4.77 3.18
C PHE A 450 -10.41 5.91 4.17
N THR A 451 -9.64 6.94 3.93
CA THR A 451 -9.63 8.15 4.75
C THR A 451 -9.59 9.38 3.87
N PHE A 452 -10.27 10.43 4.32
CA PHE A 452 -10.20 11.74 3.70
C PHE A 452 -9.17 12.60 4.44
N THR A 453 -8.19 13.09 3.69
CA THR A 453 -7.11 13.94 4.21
C THR A 453 -7.21 15.39 3.71
N ALA A 454 -8.13 15.68 2.78
CA ALA A 454 -8.34 17.02 2.25
C ALA A 454 -9.01 17.96 3.28
N ARG A 455 -8.60 19.24 3.26
CA ARG A 455 -9.10 20.25 4.20
C ARG A 455 -10.58 20.59 4.02
N THR A 456 -11.10 20.41 2.82
CA THR A 456 -12.50 20.75 2.44
C THR A 456 -13.51 19.67 2.75
N VAL A 457 -13.07 18.49 3.21
CA VAL A 457 -13.93 17.34 3.51
C VAL A 457 -13.84 17.04 5.00
N PRO A 458 -14.94 16.60 5.67
CA PRO A 458 -14.87 16.17 7.06
C PRO A 458 -13.77 15.12 7.24
N ASN A 459 -12.96 15.31 8.26
CA ASN A 459 -11.82 14.44 8.57
C ASN A 459 -12.32 13.12 9.17
N ALA A 460 -12.89 12.29 8.33
CA ALA A 460 -13.51 11.02 8.66
C ALA A 460 -12.73 9.86 8.04
N PHE A 461 -12.85 8.69 8.62
CA PHE A 461 -12.37 7.43 8.07
C PHE A 461 -13.51 6.44 7.99
N ASN A 462 -13.38 5.47 7.12
CA ASN A 462 -14.23 4.30 7.06
C ASN A 462 -13.35 3.06 6.96
N VAL A 463 -13.57 2.09 7.84
CA VAL A 463 -13.04 0.73 7.72
C VAL A 463 -14.24 -0.16 7.43
N MET A 464 -14.14 -0.97 6.38
CA MET A 464 -15.22 -1.82 5.91
C MET A 464 -15.13 -3.22 6.55
N PRO A 465 -15.94 -3.51 7.59
CA PRO A 465 -15.92 -4.82 8.21
C PRO A 465 -16.54 -5.88 7.29
N LEU A 466 -15.91 -7.05 7.28
CA LEU A 466 -16.40 -8.24 6.58
C LEU A 466 -17.03 -9.24 7.55
N VAL A 467 -16.39 -9.44 8.71
CA VAL A 467 -16.78 -10.44 9.70
C VAL A 467 -16.84 -9.79 11.07
N VAL A 468 -18.02 -9.76 11.66
CA VAL A 468 -18.26 -9.13 12.97
C VAL A 468 -19.09 -10.09 13.85
N TYR A 469 -18.66 -10.21 15.10
CA TYR A 469 -19.38 -11.02 16.11
C TYR A 469 -19.82 -10.14 17.28
N LYS A 470 -20.99 -10.44 17.84
CA LYS A 470 -21.36 -10.00 19.19
C LYS A 470 -20.75 -10.97 20.21
N ILE A 471 -20.05 -10.43 21.18
CA ILE A 471 -19.54 -11.13 22.35
C ILE A 471 -20.42 -10.75 23.54
N TYR A 472 -21.21 -11.68 24.02
CA TYR A 472 -22.18 -11.44 25.08
C TYR A 472 -21.57 -11.43 26.48
N VAL A 473 -22.11 -10.57 27.34
CA VAL A 473 -21.67 -10.38 28.74
C VAL A 473 -21.98 -11.59 29.61
N ASP A 474 -23.08 -12.30 29.32
CA ASP A 474 -23.53 -13.50 30.04
C ASP A 474 -22.77 -14.77 29.66
N GLY A 475 -21.87 -14.69 28.66
CA GLY A 475 -21.03 -15.83 28.27
C GLY A 475 -21.68 -16.80 27.29
N ARG A 476 -22.90 -16.53 26.80
CA ARG A 476 -23.49 -17.32 25.72
C ARG A 476 -22.63 -17.28 24.46
N PRO A 477 -22.80 -18.21 23.51
CA PRO A 477 -21.99 -18.26 22.28
C PRO A 477 -22.02 -16.94 21.51
N ASP A 478 -20.89 -16.64 20.85
CA ASP A 478 -20.76 -15.46 19.97
C ASP A 478 -21.76 -15.55 18.82
N GLU A 479 -22.37 -14.41 18.47
CA GLU A 479 -23.32 -14.30 17.38
C GLU A 479 -22.70 -13.57 16.20
N LEU A 480 -22.61 -14.24 15.04
CA LEU A 480 -22.20 -13.59 13.78
C LEU A 480 -23.27 -12.59 13.36
N VAL A 481 -22.84 -11.37 12.99
CA VAL A 481 -23.72 -10.29 12.49
C VAL A 481 -23.16 -9.67 11.21
N ARG A 482 -24.00 -8.97 10.47
CA ARG A 482 -23.64 -8.33 9.21
C ARG A 482 -24.21 -6.92 9.04
N GLY A 483 -23.77 -6.23 8.01
CA GLY A 483 -24.37 -4.96 7.58
C GLY A 483 -23.98 -3.77 8.44
N VAL A 484 -22.72 -3.68 8.82
CA VAL A 484 -22.18 -2.56 9.59
C VAL A 484 -21.02 -1.87 8.86
N ASP A 485 -20.95 -0.56 8.99
CA ASP A 485 -19.81 0.27 8.63
C ASP A 485 -19.23 0.90 9.90
N PHE A 486 -17.91 0.82 10.04
CA PHE A 486 -17.20 1.43 11.14
C PHE A 486 -16.80 2.85 10.76
N ILE A 487 -17.36 3.83 11.44
CA ILE A 487 -17.16 5.27 11.20
C ILE A 487 -16.62 5.95 12.45
N GLY A 488 -15.92 7.07 12.26
CA GLY A 488 -15.44 7.89 13.39
C GLY A 488 -14.48 8.99 12.97
N THR A 489 -14.01 9.72 13.98
CA THR A 489 -12.93 10.70 13.85
C THR A 489 -11.64 10.17 14.47
N PRO A 490 -10.47 10.45 13.87
CA PRO A 490 -9.21 9.85 14.27
C PRO A 490 -8.84 10.00 15.75
N LEU A 491 -8.81 11.21 16.24
CA LEU A 491 -8.33 11.48 17.62
C LEU A 491 -9.24 10.85 18.69
N THR A 492 -10.55 10.85 18.46
CA THR A 492 -11.49 10.21 19.38
C THR A 492 -11.30 8.69 19.40
N ALA A 493 -11.07 8.09 18.22
CA ALA A 493 -10.84 6.65 18.12
C ALA A 493 -9.58 6.21 18.87
N PHE A 494 -8.48 6.97 18.79
CA PHE A 494 -7.23 6.67 19.49
C PHE A 494 -7.36 6.76 21.01
N ALA A 495 -8.05 7.78 21.52
CA ALA A 495 -8.25 7.98 22.96
C ALA A 495 -9.03 6.83 23.63
N ASN A 496 -9.77 6.06 22.84
CA ASN A 496 -10.60 4.97 23.32
C ASN A 496 -9.88 3.59 23.35
N ILE A 497 -8.62 3.49 22.93
CA ILE A 497 -7.86 2.24 23.00
C ILE A 497 -7.43 2.02 24.44
N VAL A 498 -7.85 0.90 25.06
CA VAL A 498 -7.67 0.67 26.51
C VAL A 498 -6.84 -0.57 26.82
N ALA A 499 -6.68 -1.51 25.90
CA ALA A 499 -5.84 -2.69 26.08
C ALA A 499 -5.40 -3.29 24.73
N ALA A 500 -4.32 -4.10 24.78
CA ALA A 500 -3.81 -4.84 23.62
C ALA A 500 -3.69 -6.34 23.95
N GLY A 501 -4.00 -7.18 22.96
CA GLY A 501 -3.81 -8.62 23.00
C GLY A 501 -2.36 -9.05 22.75
N SER A 502 -2.04 -10.30 23.05
CA SER A 502 -0.74 -10.90 22.73
C SER A 502 -0.66 -11.47 21.31
N ASP A 503 -1.82 -11.70 20.69
CA ASP A 503 -1.94 -12.12 19.30
C ASP A 503 -1.63 -10.95 18.35
N VAL A 504 -0.96 -11.25 17.23
CA VAL A 504 -0.56 -10.25 16.23
C VAL A 504 -1.12 -10.66 14.87
N GLY A 505 -1.79 -9.73 14.21
CA GLY A 505 -2.23 -9.90 12.83
C GLY A 505 -1.39 -9.08 11.85
N VAL A 506 -1.35 -9.52 10.60
CA VAL A 506 -0.67 -8.83 9.50
C VAL A 506 -1.62 -8.74 8.32
N PHE A 507 -1.90 -7.53 7.89
CA PHE A 507 -2.53 -7.23 6.62
C PHE A 507 -1.46 -6.92 5.58
N ASN A 508 -1.51 -7.58 4.42
CA ASN A 508 -0.69 -7.30 3.26
C ASN A 508 -1.59 -6.87 2.10
N GLY A 509 -1.32 -5.71 1.52
CA GLY A 509 -2.17 -5.18 0.48
C GLY A 509 -1.53 -4.11 -0.39
N LEU A 510 -2.35 -3.46 -1.21
CA LEU A 510 -2.00 -2.31 -2.03
C LEU A 510 -2.70 -1.08 -1.47
N CYS A 511 -1.94 -0.04 -1.19
CA CYS A 511 -2.45 1.26 -0.76
C CYS A 511 -2.49 2.21 -1.94
N GLY A 512 -3.69 2.73 -2.28
CA GLY A 512 -3.91 3.72 -3.32
C GLY A 512 -3.92 5.13 -2.76
N ALA A 513 -3.14 6.04 -3.36
CA ALA A 513 -3.20 7.48 -3.11
C ALA A 513 -2.71 8.25 -4.35
N GLU A 514 -2.43 9.54 -4.21
CA GLU A 514 -2.03 10.43 -5.31
C GLU A 514 -0.81 9.95 -6.12
N SER A 515 0.12 9.22 -5.50
CA SER A 515 1.26 8.61 -6.19
C SER A 515 1.00 7.18 -6.71
N GLY A 516 -0.27 6.74 -6.77
CA GLY A 516 -0.69 5.44 -7.28
C GLY A 516 -0.74 4.35 -6.22
N ASN A 517 -0.80 3.10 -6.70
CA ASN A 517 -0.91 1.91 -5.86
C ASN A 517 0.48 1.36 -5.53
N ILE A 518 0.78 1.23 -4.24
CA ILE A 518 2.03 0.69 -3.74
C ILE A 518 1.79 -0.45 -2.76
N PRO A 519 2.67 -1.49 -2.71
CA PRO A 519 2.58 -2.54 -1.70
C PRO A 519 2.85 -1.99 -0.31
N VAL A 520 2.03 -2.40 0.66
CA VAL A 520 2.15 -2.02 2.07
C VAL A 520 1.80 -3.19 2.97
N SER A 521 2.28 -3.13 4.21
CA SER A 521 1.80 -4.00 5.29
C SER A 521 1.34 -3.16 6.47
N ALA A 522 0.32 -3.65 7.16
CA ALA A 522 -0.12 -3.10 8.43
C ALA A 522 -0.26 -4.24 9.45
N SER A 523 0.44 -4.11 10.57
CA SER A 523 0.48 -5.15 11.58
C SER A 523 0.28 -4.57 12.98
N SER A 524 -0.57 -5.22 13.75
CA SER A 524 -0.94 -4.79 15.10
C SER A 524 -1.26 -5.99 15.99
N PRO A 525 -1.10 -5.89 17.30
CA PRO A 525 -1.83 -6.76 18.21
C PRO A 525 -3.34 -6.50 18.10
N SER A 526 -4.17 -7.45 18.54
CA SER A 526 -5.59 -7.17 18.74
C SER A 526 -5.77 -6.07 19.78
N LEU A 527 -6.74 -5.18 19.57
CA LEU A 527 -6.96 -4.00 20.41
C LEU A 527 -8.37 -3.99 20.99
N LEU A 528 -8.48 -3.73 22.28
CA LEU A 528 -9.73 -3.38 22.93
C LEU A 528 -9.93 -1.87 22.86
N VAL A 529 -11.04 -1.45 22.29
CA VAL A 529 -11.48 -0.05 22.23
C VAL A 529 -12.72 0.09 23.11
N SER A 530 -12.69 1.03 24.06
CA SER A 530 -13.81 1.24 25.00
C SER A 530 -15.08 1.76 24.33
N ARG A 531 -14.93 2.47 23.22
CA ARG A 531 -16.06 3.00 22.44
C ARG A 531 -15.71 3.12 20.97
N ILE A 532 -16.48 2.44 20.14
CA ILE A 532 -16.55 2.66 18.71
C ILE A 532 -18.00 2.97 18.32
N GLU A 533 -18.15 3.57 17.16
CA GLU A 533 -19.46 3.84 16.58
C GLU A 533 -19.55 3.11 15.23
N VAL A 534 -20.62 2.35 15.08
CA VAL A 534 -20.97 1.70 13.82
C VAL A 534 -22.38 2.12 13.42
N GLN A 535 -22.54 2.32 12.15
CA GLN A 535 -23.83 2.56 11.54
C GLN A 535 -24.25 1.35 10.70
N LYS A 536 -25.53 1.20 10.53
CA LYS A 536 -26.10 0.24 9.61
C LYS A 536 -25.66 0.59 8.19
N LYS A 537 -25.10 -0.38 7.47
CA LYS A 537 -24.77 -0.23 6.07
C LYS A 537 -26.03 0.11 5.27
N ALA A 538 -25.92 1.08 4.37
CA ALA A 538 -27.02 1.43 3.49
C ALA A 538 -27.49 0.19 2.71
N LYS A 539 -28.81 -0.04 2.68
CA LYS A 539 -29.37 -1.13 1.86
C LYS A 539 -29.04 -0.87 0.39
N SER A 540 -28.54 -1.90 -0.28
CA SER A 540 -28.60 -1.93 -1.72
C SER A 540 -30.06 -2.19 -2.14
N ASP A 541 -30.58 -1.41 -3.09
CA ASP A 541 -31.88 -1.69 -3.72
C ASP A 541 -31.79 -2.85 -4.72
N GLU A 542 -30.58 -3.39 -4.94
CA GLU A 542 -30.35 -4.53 -5.81
C GLU A 542 -30.87 -5.81 -5.15
N ARG A 543 -31.82 -6.42 -5.82
CA ARG A 543 -32.35 -7.73 -5.43
C ARG A 543 -31.39 -8.86 -5.82
N PRO A 544 -31.47 -10.04 -5.14
CA PRO A 544 -30.82 -11.25 -5.64
C PRO A 544 -31.12 -11.48 -7.12
N PRO A 545 -30.24 -12.19 -7.87
CA PRO A 545 -30.49 -12.48 -9.27
C PRO A 545 -31.87 -13.10 -9.47
N ILE A 546 -32.64 -12.55 -10.39
CA ILE A 546 -33.99 -13.07 -10.72
C ILE A 546 -33.87 -14.46 -11.35
N LEU A 547 -32.80 -14.67 -12.12
CA LEU A 547 -32.55 -15.97 -12.72
C LEU A 547 -31.94 -16.92 -11.67
N PRO A 548 -32.49 -18.13 -11.51
CA PRO A 548 -31.85 -19.13 -10.70
C PRO A 548 -30.47 -19.47 -11.27
N ALA A 549 -29.51 -19.76 -10.38
CA ALA A 549 -28.22 -20.26 -10.85
C ALA A 549 -28.43 -21.54 -11.67
N PRO A 550 -27.71 -21.75 -12.79
CA PRO A 550 -27.84 -22.95 -13.58
C PRO A 550 -27.52 -24.15 -12.67
N LEU A 551 -28.41 -25.15 -12.70
CA LEU A 551 -28.14 -26.41 -12.03
C LEU A 551 -26.82 -26.94 -12.57
N VAL A 552 -25.95 -27.33 -11.65
CA VAL A 552 -24.69 -28.00 -12.02
C VAL A 552 -25.07 -29.38 -12.52
N GLU A 553 -25.43 -29.47 -13.82
CA GLU A 553 -25.46 -30.77 -14.46
C GLU A 553 -24.04 -31.32 -14.48
N PRO A 554 -23.82 -32.58 -14.07
CA PRO A 554 -22.53 -33.19 -14.26
C PRO A 554 -22.21 -33.11 -15.76
N PHE A 555 -21.15 -32.42 -16.12
CA PHE A 555 -20.69 -32.35 -17.50
C PHE A 555 -20.51 -33.80 -18.03
N ARG A 556 -21.30 -34.18 -19.01
CA ARG A 556 -21.13 -35.41 -19.78
C ARG A 556 -19.90 -35.33 -20.66
#